data_c75164398bd70a7287b359e0ca3de078
#
_entry.id   c75164398bd70a7287b359e0ca3de078
#
_cell.length_a   1.000
_cell.length_b   1.000
_cell.length_c   1.000
_cell.angle_alpha   90.00
_cell.angle_beta   90.00
_cell.angle_gamma   90.00
#
_symmetry.space_group_name_H-M   'P 1'
#
loop_
_entity.id
_entity.type
_entity.pdbx_description
1 polymer ?
#
loop_
_entity_poly.entity_id
_entity_poly.type
_entity_poly.pdbx_seq_one_letter_code
_entity_poly.pdbx_strand_id
1 'polypeptide(L)'
;MSTFKTALRMALAHPFYLLIYTVFISVMGVFIAASVSWNSSQLTEYKPYDANVIVVDRDDSDLSRALAKHLGSRFELVTGVGDDTYDLADALSKSNSAKGSADCVFFIPEGFEGDLVAAARAGESLPKLDVTYGAGTMAAALSSAEASRWISLAGAAAALEPNASDGDVAKAAEHAAAKRAEVEIEQVKVDSTAAATLESYFNFGAYAIISSVIVSVGLAFSGMNEPERVRRMEAGPISERQRSLA
;
A
#
# COMPACT_ATOMS: atom_id res chain seq x y z
N MET A 1 -53.84 6.81 19.47
CA MET A 1 -53.00 6.41 18.32
C MET A 1 -51.65 6.07 18.84
N SER A 2 -51.03 4.96 18.45
CA SER A 2 -49.72 4.62 19.00
C SER A 2 -48.66 5.58 18.40
N THR A 3 -47.79 6.11 19.24
CA THR A 3 -46.68 7.03 18.92
C THR A 3 -45.84 6.48 17.76
N PHE A 4 -45.67 5.18 17.67
CA PHE A 4 -45.04 4.49 16.54
C PHE A 4 -45.68 4.77 15.20
N LYS A 5 -47.04 4.73 15.11
CA LYS A 5 -47.77 5.02 13.85
C LYS A 5 -47.56 6.48 13.41
N THR A 6 -47.43 7.39 14.37
CA THR A 6 -47.21 8.79 14.10
C THR A 6 -45.79 9.03 13.60
N ALA A 7 -44.79 8.44 14.26
CA ALA A 7 -43.39 8.50 13.84
C ALA A 7 -43.20 7.90 12.44
N LEU A 8 -43.78 6.74 12.17
CA LEU A 8 -43.71 6.10 10.85
C LEU A 8 -44.34 6.98 9.76
N ARG A 9 -45.50 7.63 10.03
CA ARG A 9 -46.11 8.57 9.09
C ARG A 9 -45.25 9.79 8.83
N MET A 10 -44.54 10.30 9.87
CA MET A 10 -43.62 11.42 9.71
C MET A 10 -42.43 11.03 8.84
N ALA A 11 -41.83 9.86 9.06
CA ALA A 11 -40.72 9.36 8.25
C ALA A 11 -41.19 9.18 6.77
N LEU A 12 -42.35 8.61 6.54
CA LEU A 12 -42.93 8.43 5.19
C LEU A 12 -43.36 9.74 4.54
N ALA A 13 -43.56 10.82 5.28
CA ALA A 13 -43.86 12.14 4.73
C ALA A 13 -42.65 12.79 4.02
N HIS A 14 -41.45 12.25 4.22
CA HIS A 14 -40.20 12.73 3.59
C HIS A 14 -39.62 11.67 2.63
N PRO A 15 -40.30 11.33 1.54
CA PRO A 15 -39.92 10.20 0.67
C PRO A 15 -38.57 10.41 -0.01
N PHE A 16 -38.18 11.65 -0.28
CA PHE A 16 -36.86 11.94 -0.88
C PHE A 16 -35.69 11.51 0.00
N TYR A 17 -35.76 11.74 1.30
CA TYR A 17 -34.70 11.32 2.24
C TYR A 17 -34.63 9.80 2.32
N LEU A 18 -35.76 9.11 2.43
CA LEU A 18 -35.80 7.66 2.44
C LEU A 18 -35.26 7.08 1.12
N LEU A 19 -35.63 7.66 -0.02
CA LEU A 19 -35.17 7.25 -1.33
C LEU A 19 -33.64 7.42 -1.45
N ILE A 20 -33.09 8.56 -1.03
CA ILE A 20 -31.64 8.81 -1.09
C ILE A 20 -30.90 7.81 -0.19
N TYR A 21 -31.26 7.70 1.07
CA TYR A 21 -30.50 6.89 2.02
C TYR A 21 -30.74 5.39 1.88
N THR A 22 -31.91 4.95 1.40
CA THR A 22 -32.20 3.51 1.27
C THR A 22 -31.87 3.00 -0.13
N VAL A 23 -32.29 3.70 -1.17
CA VAL A 23 -32.14 3.22 -2.56
C VAL A 23 -30.80 3.65 -3.14
N PHE A 24 -30.50 4.95 -3.11
CA PHE A 24 -29.30 5.47 -3.78
C PHE A 24 -28.02 4.94 -3.14
N ILE A 25 -27.92 4.93 -1.81
CA ILE A 25 -26.75 4.41 -1.12
C ILE A 25 -26.62 2.89 -1.33
N SER A 26 -27.72 2.14 -1.33
CA SER A 26 -27.69 0.69 -1.61
C SER A 26 -27.21 0.40 -3.03
N VAL A 27 -27.71 1.14 -4.03
CA VAL A 27 -27.26 1.02 -5.42
C VAL A 27 -25.77 1.38 -5.54
N MET A 28 -25.34 2.43 -4.88
CA MET A 28 -23.91 2.81 -4.85
C MET A 28 -23.03 1.72 -4.22
N GLY A 29 -23.51 1.02 -3.18
CA GLY A 29 -22.84 -0.14 -2.60
C GLY A 29 -22.62 -1.27 -3.61
N VAL A 30 -23.59 -1.54 -4.45
CA VAL A 30 -23.48 -2.53 -5.54
C VAL A 30 -22.42 -2.09 -6.56
N PHE A 31 -22.40 -0.81 -6.95
CA PHE A 31 -21.37 -0.30 -7.86
C PHE A 31 -19.96 -0.40 -7.28
N ILE A 32 -19.77 -0.09 -6.00
CA ILE A 32 -18.48 -0.22 -5.32
C ILE A 32 -18.05 -1.69 -5.29
N ALA A 33 -18.95 -2.60 -4.91
CA ALA A 33 -18.65 -4.02 -4.90
C ALA A 33 -18.32 -4.55 -6.31
N ALA A 34 -19.02 -4.09 -7.34
CA ALA A 34 -18.71 -4.43 -8.73
C ALA A 34 -17.35 -3.88 -9.17
N SER A 35 -16.99 -2.66 -8.77
CA SER A 35 -15.68 -2.09 -9.10
C SER A 35 -14.52 -2.82 -8.42
N VAL A 36 -14.70 -3.30 -7.19
CA VAL A 36 -13.73 -4.17 -6.49
C VAL A 36 -13.58 -5.50 -7.22
N SER A 37 -14.68 -6.10 -7.64
CA SER A 37 -14.67 -7.35 -8.44
C SER A 37 -13.93 -7.16 -9.76
N TRP A 38 -14.17 -6.04 -10.45
CA TRP A 38 -13.49 -5.73 -11.71
C TRP A 38 -11.98 -5.53 -11.54
N ASN A 39 -11.56 -4.79 -10.52
CA ASN A 39 -10.14 -4.57 -10.22
C ASN A 39 -9.43 -5.83 -9.72
N SER A 40 -10.08 -6.65 -8.90
CA SER A 40 -9.47 -7.88 -8.38
C SER A 40 -9.26 -8.95 -9.46
N SER A 41 -10.07 -8.97 -10.52
CA SER A 41 -9.85 -9.86 -11.66
C SER A 41 -8.58 -9.52 -12.47
N GLN A 42 -8.07 -8.29 -12.33
CA GLN A 42 -6.81 -7.86 -12.95
C GLN A 42 -5.56 -8.27 -12.13
N LEU A 43 -5.75 -8.65 -10.86
CA LEU A 43 -4.65 -9.02 -9.95
C LEU A 43 -4.28 -10.52 -10.01
N THR A 44 -4.80 -11.27 -10.98
CA THR A 44 -4.58 -12.72 -11.09
C THR A 44 -3.22 -13.12 -11.64
N GLU A 45 -2.42 -12.18 -12.11
CA GLU A 45 -1.06 -12.44 -12.57
C GLU A 45 -0.08 -11.69 -11.66
N TYR A 46 0.73 -12.45 -10.91
CA TYR A 46 1.86 -11.86 -10.19
C TYR A 46 2.81 -11.26 -11.22
N LYS A 47 2.78 -9.96 -11.40
CA LYS A 47 3.85 -9.23 -12.10
C LYS A 47 4.92 -8.92 -11.08
N PRO A 48 6.17 -9.37 -11.33
CA PRO A 48 7.29 -8.88 -10.55
C PRO A 48 7.26 -7.34 -10.58
N TYR A 49 7.43 -6.72 -9.44
CA TYR A 49 7.44 -5.27 -9.37
C TYR A 49 8.75 -4.78 -9.98
N ASP A 50 8.67 -4.08 -11.11
CA ASP A 50 9.80 -3.44 -11.76
C ASP A 50 10.12 -2.14 -10.99
N ALA A 51 11.16 -2.19 -10.15
CA ALA A 51 11.62 -1.01 -9.43
C ALA A 51 12.52 -0.16 -10.32
N ASN A 52 12.34 1.14 -10.29
CA ASN A 52 13.21 2.12 -10.93
C ASN A 52 14.29 2.54 -9.94
N VAL A 53 15.54 2.24 -10.24
CA VAL A 53 16.66 2.40 -9.31
C VAL A 53 17.72 3.31 -9.90
N ILE A 54 18.22 4.26 -9.11
CA ILE A 54 19.43 5.02 -9.43
C ILE A 54 20.58 4.45 -8.58
N VAL A 55 21.73 4.25 -9.20
CA VAL A 55 22.97 3.85 -8.51
C VAL A 55 24.00 4.95 -8.71
N VAL A 56 24.43 5.54 -7.62
CA VAL A 56 25.52 6.52 -7.57
C VAL A 56 26.75 5.79 -7.04
N ASP A 57 27.61 5.38 -7.96
CA ASP A 57 28.86 4.67 -7.63
C ASP A 57 30.01 5.67 -7.54
N ARG A 58 30.57 5.84 -6.36
CA ARG A 58 31.73 6.70 -6.08
C ARG A 58 33.01 5.92 -5.87
N ASP A 59 32.92 4.59 -5.78
CA ASP A 59 34.06 3.72 -5.55
C ASP A 59 34.75 3.32 -6.86
N ASP A 60 33.95 3.13 -7.91
CA ASP A 60 34.40 2.71 -9.25
C ASP A 60 35.34 1.49 -9.24
N SER A 61 35.16 0.61 -8.28
CA SER A 61 35.90 -0.63 -8.10
C SER A 61 35.28 -1.81 -8.88
N ASP A 62 35.93 -2.97 -8.85
CA ASP A 62 35.40 -4.17 -9.48
C ASP A 62 34.13 -4.68 -8.77
N LEU A 63 34.11 -4.59 -7.43
CA LEU A 63 32.93 -5.00 -6.64
C LEU A 63 31.79 -3.99 -6.76
N SER A 64 32.06 -2.68 -6.76
CA SER A 64 31.02 -1.66 -6.89
C SER A 64 30.33 -1.74 -8.26
N ARG A 65 31.13 -1.88 -9.33
CA ARG A 65 30.62 -2.09 -10.69
C ARG A 65 29.83 -3.38 -10.86
N ALA A 66 30.27 -4.46 -10.22
CA ALA A 66 29.55 -5.74 -10.23
C ALA A 66 28.20 -5.63 -9.50
N LEU A 67 28.14 -4.92 -8.36
CA LEU A 67 26.90 -4.63 -7.66
C LEU A 67 25.95 -3.78 -8.51
N ALA A 68 26.45 -2.70 -9.10
CA ALA A 68 25.65 -1.83 -9.97
C ALA A 68 25.08 -2.61 -11.17
N LYS A 69 25.91 -3.46 -11.81
CA LYS A 69 25.48 -4.36 -12.89
C LYS A 69 24.44 -5.36 -12.42
N HIS A 70 24.62 -5.94 -11.23
CA HIS A 70 23.64 -6.87 -10.66
C HIS A 70 22.30 -6.18 -10.44
N LEU A 71 22.28 -5.01 -9.83
CA LEU A 71 21.05 -4.23 -9.65
C LEU A 71 20.38 -3.90 -10.99
N GLY A 72 21.17 -3.50 -12.01
CA GLY A 72 20.65 -3.24 -13.35
C GLY A 72 20.15 -4.47 -14.10
N SER A 73 20.58 -5.67 -13.73
CA SER A 73 20.02 -6.92 -14.28
C SER A 73 18.68 -7.31 -13.67
N ARG A 74 18.33 -6.69 -12.54
CA ARG A 74 17.17 -7.03 -11.71
C ARG A 74 16.09 -5.98 -11.74
N PHE A 75 16.49 -4.74 -11.90
CA PHE A 75 15.64 -3.54 -11.79
C PHE A 75 15.91 -2.64 -12.98
N GLU A 76 15.00 -1.71 -13.26
CA GLU A 76 15.20 -0.73 -14.29
C GLU A 76 16.13 0.38 -13.77
N LEU A 77 17.33 0.47 -14.35
CA LEU A 77 18.27 1.55 -14.01
C LEU A 77 17.83 2.85 -14.68
N VAL A 78 17.57 3.85 -13.87
CA VAL A 78 17.32 5.21 -14.35
C VAL A 78 18.66 5.89 -14.62
N THR A 79 18.95 6.16 -15.87
CA THR A 79 20.18 6.82 -16.33
C THR A 79 19.91 8.25 -16.77
N GLY A 80 20.94 9.10 -16.73
CA GLY A 80 20.85 10.49 -17.18
C GLY A 80 20.26 11.45 -16.16
N VAL A 81 20.16 11.03 -14.90
CA VAL A 81 19.92 11.89 -13.75
C VAL A 81 21.27 12.33 -13.21
N GLY A 82 21.42 13.63 -12.90
CA GLY A 82 22.62 14.13 -12.22
C GLY A 82 22.80 13.47 -10.85
N ASP A 83 24.03 13.41 -10.37
CA ASP A 83 24.37 12.86 -9.06
C ASP A 83 24.28 13.90 -7.92
N ASP A 84 23.83 15.09 -8.23
CA ASP A 84 23.60 16.12 -7.23
C ASP A 84 22.30 15.87 -6.44
N THR A 85 22.28 16.40 -5.22
CA THR A 85 21.16 16.17 -4.29
C THR A 85 19.82 16.65 -4.82
N TYR A 86 19.82 17.70 -5.67
CA TYR A 86 18.60 18.26 -6.21
C TYR A 86 17.98 17.37 -7.29
N ASP A 87 18.80 16.91 -8.24
CA ASP A 87 18.35 16.01 -9.31
C ASP A 87 17.85 14.67 -8.76
N LEU A 88 18.55 14.13 -7.78
CA LEU A 88 18.15 12.88 -7.10
C LEU A 88 16.84 13.05 -6.32
N ALA A 89 16.66 14.16 -5.61
CA ALA A 89 15.41 14.47 -4.91
C ALA A 89 14.24 14.67 -5.87
N ASP A 90 14.47 15.31 -7.02
CA ASP A 90 13.47 15.48 -8.08
C ASP A 90 13.05 14.12 -8.67
N ALA A 91 14.02 13.23 -8.96
CA ALA A 91 13.73 11.89 -9.46
C ALA A 91 12.90 11.05 -8.46
N LEU A 92 13.22 11.12 -7.16
CA LEU A 92 12.50 10.42 -6.09
C LEU A 92 11.09 11.00 -5.83
N SER A 93 10.88 12.27 -6.13
CA SER A 93 9.58 12.94 -5.93
C SER A 93 8.59 12.71 -7.06
N LYS A 94 9.05 12.27 -8.23
CA LYS A 94 8.21 12.02 -9.41
C LYS A 94 7.31 10.80 -9.18
N SER A 95 6.12 10.84 -9.80
CA SER A 95 5.25 9.65 -9.84
C SER A 95 5.92 8.52 -10.61
N ASN A 96 5.77 7.27 -10.17
CA ASN A 96 6.37 6.07 -10.78
C ASN A 96 6.10 5.90 -12.29
N SER A 97 5.10 6.59 -12.81
CA SER A 97 4.78 6.60 -14.25
C SER A 97 5.49 7.71 -15.02
N ALA A 98 6.22 8.60 -14.34
CA ALA A 98 6.91 9.72 -14.98
C ALA A 98 8.30 9.30 -15.47
N LYS A 99 8.69 9.78 -16.65
CA LYS A 99 10.03 9.53 -17.19
C LYS A 99 11.08 10.09 -16.23
N GLY A 100 12.06 9.25 -15.86
CA GLY A 100 13.14 9.62 -14.93
C GLY A 100 12.70 9.63 -13.45
N SER A 101 11.57 8.97 -13.12
CA SER A 101 11.21 8.69 -11.72
C SER A 101 12.07 7.54 -11.17
N ALA A 102 12.42 7.63 -9.89
CA ALA A 102 13.11 6.55 -9.18
C ALA A 102 12.37 6.18 -7.89
N ASP A 103 12.33 4.88 -7.61
CA ASP A 103 11.79 4.35 -6.35
C ASP A 103 12.82 4.47 -5.22
N CYS A 104 14.11 4.33 -5.55
CA CYS A 104 15.20 4.52 -4.60
C CYS A 104 16.51 4.89 -5.30
N VAL A 105 17.42 5.47 -4.51
CA VAL A 105 18.80 5.79 -4.90
C VAL A 105 19.73 5.04 -3.96
N PHE A 106 20.66 4.28 -4.54
CA PHE A 106 21.75 3.64 -3.84
C PHE A 106 23.02 4.46 -3.96
N PHE A 107 23.68 4.73 -2.84
CA PHE A 107 24.97 5.36 -2.81
C PHE A 107 26.03 4.32 -2.43
N ILE A 108 26.98 4.08 -3.33
CA ILE A 108 28.15 3.25 -3.06
C ILE A 108 29.28 4.23 -2.70
N PRO A 109 29.74 4.24 -1.43
CA PRO A 109 30.75 5.18 -1.00
C PRO A 109 32.12 4.80 -1.55
N GLU A 110 33.03 5.77 -1.61
CA GLU A 110 34.46 5.55 -1.88
C GLU A 110 35.07 4.61 -0.83
N GLY A 111 35.89 3.63 -1.25
CA GLY A 111 36.49 2.62 -0.39
C GLY A 111 35.59 1.42 -0.09
N PHE A 112 34.40 1.34 -0.68
CA PHE A 112 33.43 0.25 -0.43
C PHE A 112 34.03 -1.14 -0.64
N GLU A 113 34.80 -1.37 -1.71
CA GLU A 113 35.44 -2.66 -1.99
C GLU A 113 36.39 -3.05 -0.88
N GLY A 114 37.29 -2.13 -0.49
CA GLY A 114 38.26 -2.38 0.56
C GLY A 114 37.62 -2.69 1.91
N ASP A 115 36.61 -1.91 2.29
CA ASP A 115 35.90 -2.09 3.54
C ASP A 115 35.13 -3.42 3.57
N LEU A 116 34.50 -3.80 2.46
CA LEU A 116 33.75 -5.05 2.36
C LEU A 116 34.69 -6.25 2.49
N VAL A 117 35.78 -6.25 1.75
CA VAL A 117 36.72 -7.36 1.73
C VAL A 117 37.45 -7.47 3.08
N ALA A 118 37.87 -6.34 3.68
CA ALA A 118 38.51 -6.32 4.99
C ALA A 118 37.56 -6.83 6.10
N ALA A 119 36.34 -6.32 6.15
CA ALA A 119 35.34 -6.76 7.13
C ALA A 119 35.00 -8.25 6.98
N ALA A 120 34.83 -8.72 5.73
CA ALA A 120 34.53 -10.12 5.46
C ALA A 120 35.69 -11.07 5.94
N ARG A 121 36.91 -10.70 5.66
CA ARG A 121 38.10 -11.49 6.08
C ARG A 121 38.35 -11.44 7.60
N ALA A 122 37.96 -10.33 8.24
CA ALA A 122 38.03 -10.18 9.69
C ALA A 122 36.87 -10.85 10.44
N GLY A 123 35.80 -11.27 9.73
CA GLY A 123 34.59 -11.77 10.35
C GLY A 123 33.77 -10.67 11.05
N GLU A 124 33.92 -9.44 10.62
CA GLU A 124 33.22 -8.28 11.12
C GLU A 124 31.90 -8.04 10.35
N SER A 125 31.11 -7.05 10.81
CA SER A 125 29.88 -6.68 10.13
C SER A 125 30.19 -6.02 8.78
N LEU A 126 29.55 -6.53 7.70
CA LEU A 126 29.73 -5.98 6.37
C LEU A 126 29.18 -4.53 6.26
N PRO A 127 29.79 -3.70 5.39
CA PRO A 127 29.33 -2.34 5.17
C PRO A 127 27.89 -2.34 4.63
N LYS A 128 27.13 -1.33 5.02
CA LYS A 128 25.76 -1.09 4.52
C LYS A 128 25.81 0.03 3.50
N LEU A 129 24.98 -0.11 2.46
CA LEU A 129 24.77 0.98 1.52
C LEU A 129 23.85 2.03 2.11
N ASP A 130 24.12 3.28 1.81
CA ASP A 130 23.19 4.35 2.04
C ASP A 130 22.11 4.33 0.94
N VAL A 131 20.85 4.23 1.36
CA VAL A 131 19.70 4.15 0.45
C VAL A 131 18.72 5.25 0.78
N THR A 132 18.39 6.06 -0.22
CA THR A 132 17.33 7.05 -0.10
C THR A 132 16.10 6.55 -0.83
N TYR A 133 14.96 6.58 -0.16
CA TYR A 133 13.70 6.04 -0.66
C TYR A 133 12.79 7.13 -1.22
N GLY A 134 12.17 6.84 -2.35
CA GLY A 134 11.07 7.62 -2.91
C GLY A 134 9.70 7.18 -2.37
N ALA A 135 8.64 7.53 -3.08
CA ALA A 135 7.26 7.22 -2.70
C ALA A 135 6.91 5.72 -2.82
N GLY A 136 7.65 4.96 -3.61
CA GLY A 136 7.43 3.53 -3.89
C GLY A 136 8.04 2.60 -2.84
N THR A 137 7.51 2.56 -1.62
CA THR A 137 8.11 1.85 -0.48
C THR A 137 8.34 0.35 -0.69
N MET A 138 7.45 -0.36 -1.41
CA MET A 138 7.59 -1.80 -1.65
C MET A 138 8.74 -2.10 -2.63
N ALA A 139 8.83 -1.35 -3.71
CA ALA A 139 9.88 -1.47 -4.71
C ALA A 139 11.26 -1.21 -4.10
N ALA A 140 11.35 -0.11 -3.34
CA ALA A 140 12.55 0.28 -2.63
C ALA A 140 12.99 -0.76 -1.58
N ALA A 141 12.05 -1.38 -0.86
CA ALA A 141 12.35 -2.44 0.10
C ALA A 141 12.89 -3.71 -0.60
N LEU A 142 12.30 -4.10 -1.73
CA LEU A 142 12.76 -5.26 -2.51
C LEU A 142 14.15 -5.04 -3.10
N SER A 143 14.42 -3.85 -3.67
CA SER A 143 15.73 -3.52 -4.22
C SER A 143 16.81 -3.43 -3.13
N SER A 144 16.49 -2.88 -1.97
CA SER A 144 17.39 -2.85 -0.80
C SER A 144 17.70 -4.25 -0.27
N ALA A 145 16.71 -5.15 -0.22
CA ALA A 145 16.92 -6.53 0.18
C ALA A 145 17.83 -7.28 -0.82
N GLU A 146 17.67 -7.03 -2.13
CA GLU A 146 18.51 -7.66 -3.15
C GLU A 146 19.94 -7.12 -3.12
N ALA A 147 20.14 -5.81 -2.90
CA ALA A 147 21.45 -5.24 -2.69
C ALA A 147 22.16 -5.85 -1.44
N SER A 148 21.43 -5.96 -0.33
CA SER A 148 21.94 -6.55 0.91
C SER A 148 22.29 -8.02 0.74
N ARG A 149 21.48 -8.76 -0.04
CA ARG A 149 21.76 -10.15 -0.40
C ARG A 149 23.05 -10.27 -1.21
N TRP A 150 23.24 -9.42 -2.21
CA TRP A 150 24.45 -9.43 -3.02
C TRP A 150 25.70 -9.13 -2.19
N ILE A 151 25.65 -8.10 -1.32
CA ILE A 151 26.74 -7.76 -0.39
C ILE A 151 27.08 -8.95 0.51
N SER A 152 26.07 -9.65 1.02
CA SER A 152 26.27 -10.83 1.85
C SER A 152 26.95 -11.98 1.08
N LEU A 153 26.61 -12.16 -0.20
CA LEU A 153 27.23 -13.16 -1.06
C LEU A 153 28.69 -12.78 -1.39
N ALA A 154 28.97 -11.51 -1.68
CA ALA A 154 30.32 -11.00 -1.90
C ALA A 154 31.20 -11.16 -0.64
N GLY A 155 30.65 -10.80 0.52
CA GLY A 155 31.33 -11.02 1.80
C GLY A 155 31.63 -12.50 2.07
N ALA A 156 30.66 -13.38 1.81
CA ALA A 156 30.89 -14.82 1.95
C ALA A 156 31.98 -15.32 0.99
N ALA A 157 32.02 -14.85 -0.27
CA ALA A 157 33.05 -15.20 -1.23
C ALA A 157 34.44 -14.73 -0.75
N ALA A 158 34.55 -13.49 -0.27
CA ALA A 158 35.80 -12.94 0.26
C ALA A 158 36.30 -13.67 1.51
N ALA A 159 35.38 -14.12 2.38
CA ALA A 159 35.73 -14.86 3.59
C ALA A 159 36.17 -16.32 3.27
N LEU A 160 35.58 -16.95 2.27
CA LEU A 160 35.91 -18.33 1.88
C LEU A 160 37.24 -18.44 1.16
N GLU A 161 37.65 -17.42 0.40
CA GLU A 161 38.87 -17.36 -0.36
C GLU A 161 39.70 -16.12 0.02
N PRO A 162 40.41 -16.13 1.17
CA PRO A 162 41.13 -14.96 1.67
C PRO A 162 42.24 -14.42 0.74
N ASN A 163 42.73 -15.26 -0.18
CA ASN A 163 43.78 -14.90 -1.13
C ASN A 163 43.24 -14.59 -2.54
N ALA A 164 41.90 -14.64 -2.76
CA ALA A 164 41.32 -14.31 -4.02
C ALA A 164 41.49 -12.82 -4.34
N SER A 165 41.66 -12.49 -5.62
CA SER A 165 41.61 -11.10 -6.06
C SER A 165 40.21 -10.54 -5.93
N ASP A 166 40.07 -9.21 -5.81
CA ASP A 166 38.78 -8.56 -5.65
C ASP A 166 37.87 -8.79 -6.88
N GLY A 167 38.48 -8.87 -8.08
CA GLY A 167 37.76 -9.25 -9.30
C GLY A 167 37.26 -10.71 -9.31
N ASP A 168 37.95 -11.63 -8.62
CA ASP A 168 37.48 -13.02 -8.49
C ASP A 168 36.36 -13.13 -7.44
N VAL A 169 36.43 -12.34 -6.38
CA VAL A 169 35.35 -12.20 -5.40
C VAL A 169 34.10 -11.65 -6.08
N ALA A 170 34.22 -10.62 -6.95
CA ALA A 170 33.11 -10.08 -7.72
C ALA A 170 32.45 -11.12 -8.62
N LYS A 171 33.27 -11.92 -9.36
CA LYS A 171 32.75 -13.02 -10.20
C LYS A 171 32.06 -14.11 -9.39
N ALA A 172 32.63 -14.47 -8.22
CA ALA A 172 32.04 -15.46 -7.34
C ALA A 172 30.67 -14.99 -6.80
N ALA A 173 30.58 -13.70 -6.43
CA ALA A 173 29.34 -13.07 -6.00
C ALA A 173 28.30 -13.03 -7.12
N GLU A 174 28.67 -12.64 -8.35
CA GLU A 174 27.78 -12.67 -9.51
C GLU A 174 27.26 -14.10 -9.78
N HIS A 175 28.14 -15.09 -9.77
CA HIS A 175 27.76 -16.48 -9.98
C HIS A 175 26.82 -17.01 -8.89
N ALA A 176 27.09 -16.67 -7.63
CA ALA A 176 26.23 -17.04 -6.51
C ALA A 176 24.87 -16.32 -6.56
N ALA A 177 24.87 -15.04 -6.92
CA ALA A 177 23.64 -14.23 -7.06
C ALA A 177 22.76 -14.69 -8.24
N ALA A 178 23.37 -15.24 -9.30
CA ALA A 178 22.64 -15.80 -10.43
C ALA A 178 21.89 -17.10 -10.08
N LYS A 179 22.37 -17.84 -9.07
CA LYS A 179 21.69 -19.06 -8.61
C LYS A 179 20.43 -18.70 -7.84
N ARG A 180 19.29 -19.18 -8.37
CA ARG A 180 17.98 -19.02 -7.75
C ARG A 180 17.39 -20.38 -7.44
N ALA A 181 16.68 -20.44 -6.33
CA ALA A 181 15.75 -21.53 -6.13
C ALA A 181 14.62 -21.39 -7.17
N GLU A 182 14.33 -22.47 -7.88
CA GLU A 182 13.11 -22.54 -8.68
C GLU A 182 11.93 -22.62 -7.71
N VAL A 183 11.20 -21.52 -7.59
CA VAL A 183 10.02 -21.44 -6.73
C VAL A 183 8.82 -21.57 -7.64
N GLU A 184 8.20 -22.75 -7.62
CA GLU A 184 6.89 -22.95 -8.23
C GLU A 184 5.83 -22.35 -7.29
N ILE A 185 5.26 -21.24 -7.71
CA ILE A 185 4.14 -20.64 -6.97
C ILE A 185 2.87 -21.34 -7.44
N GLU A 186 2.44 -22.34 -6.71
CA GLU A 186 1.12 -22.95 -6.91
C GLU A 186 0.06 -21.91 -6.48
N GLN A 187 -0.50 -21.22 -7.46
CA GLN A 187 -1.64 -20.35 -7.23
C GLN A 187 -2.85 -21.23 -6.95
N VAL A 188 -3.13 -21.47 -5.69
CA VAL A 188 -4.45 -21.95 -5.30
C VAL A 188 -5.45 -20.87 -5.71
N LYS A 189 -6.24 -21.13 -6.75
CA LYS A 189 -7.36 -20.28 -7.16
C LYS A 189 -8.42 -20.32 -6.07
N VAL A 190 -8.15 -19.66 -4.95
CA VAL A 190 -9.22 -19.27 -4.05
C VAL A 190 -9.96 -18.17 -4.79
N ASP A 191 -11.27 -18.31 -4.94
CA ASP A 191 -12.10 -17.26 -5.52
C ASP A 191 -12.20 -16.09 -4.52
N SER A 192 -11.04 -15.46 -4.30
CA SER A 192 -10.87 -14.32 -3.40
C SER A 192 -11.69 -13.11 -3.88
N THR A 193 -12.03 -13.09 -5.17
CA THR A 193 -12.85 -12.05 -5.79
C THR A 193 -14.25 -12.06 -5.22
N ALA A 194 -14.87 -13.25 -5.12
CA ALA A 194 -16.22 -13.38 -4.54
C ALA A 194 -16.22 -13.00 -3.06
N ALA A 195 -15.22 -13.43 -2.29
CA ALA A 195 -15.09 -13.09 -0.89
C ALA A 195 -14.87 -11.58 -0.66
N ALA A 196 -13.95 -10.95 -1.41
CA ALA A 196 -13.68 -9.51 -1.32
C ALA A 196 -14.88 -8.67 -1.77
N THR A 197 -15.60 -9.12 -2.80
CA THR A 197 -16.82 -8.45 -3.28
C THR A 197 -17.92 -8.52 -2.23
N LEU A 198 -18.13 -9.68 -1.60
CA LEU A 198 -19.10 -9.87 -0.53
C LEU A 198 -18.74 -9.02 0.69
N GLU A 199 -17.47 -9.04 1.11
CA GLU A 199 -16.99 -8.22 2.23
C GLU A 199 -17.25 -6.74 1.99
N SER A 200 -16.89 -6.23 0.82
CA SER A 200 -17.11 -4.83 0.42
C SER A 200 -18.61 -4.49 0.38
N TYR A 201 -19.44 -5.39 -0.15
CA TYR A 201 -20.89 -5.22 -0.19
C TYR A 201 -21.51 -5.16 1.21
N PHE A 202 -21.14 -6.08 2.10
CA PHE A 202 -21.67 -6.11 3.45
C PHE A 202 -21.20 -4.92 4.29
N ASN A 203 -19.94 -4.51 4.18
CA ASN A 203 -19.41 -3.33 4.87
C ASN A 203 -20.18 -2.05 4.45
N PHE A 204 -20.39 -1.89 3.14
CA PHE A 204 -21.11 -0.73 2.63
C PHE A 204 -22.62 -0.82 2.93
N GLY A 205 -23.19 -2.02 2.86
CA GLY A 205 -24.58 -2.29 3.21
C GLY A 205 -24.88 -1.98 4.69
N ALA A 206 -23.97 -2.34 5.60
CA ALA A 206 -24.10 -2.02 7.01
C ALA A 206 -24.11 -0.49 7.23
N TYR A 207 -23.22 0.25 6.54
CA TYR A 207 -23.22 1.71 6.58
C TYR A 207 -24.55 2.31 6.08
N ALA A 208 -25.09 1.80 4.98
CA ALA A 208 -26.36 2.24 4.42
C ALA A 208 -27.53 2.03 5.39
N ILE A 209 -27.59 0.88 6.04
CA ILE A 209 -28.64 0.54 7.04
C ILE A 209 -28.53 1.49 8.24
N ILE A 210 -27.36 1.64 8.82
CA ILE A 210 -27.13 2.51 9.99
C ILE A 210 -27.49 3.95 9.66
N SER A 211 -27.04 4.46 8.52
CA SER A 211 -27.35 5.82 8.08
C SER A 211 -28.84 6.04 7.85
N SER A 212 -29.53 5.07 7.26
CA SER A 212 -30.98 5.10 7.04
C SER A 212 -31.75 5.15 8.36
N VAL A 213 -31.34 4.37 9.35
CA VAL A 213 -31.93 4.36 10.70
C VAL A 213 -31.71 5.70 11.38
N ILE A 214 -30.47 6.23 11.38
CA ILE A 214 -30.15 7.51 12.01
C ILE A 214 -30.98 8.65 11.41
N VAL A 215 -31.06 8.71 10.07
CA VAL A 215 -31.83 9.75 9.38
C VAL A 215 -33.32 9.61 9.66
N SER A 216 -33.85 8.38 9.64
CA SER A 216 -35.30 8.15 9.92
C SER A 216 -35.65 8.54 11.35
N VAL A 217 -34.82 8.16 12.32
CA VAL A 217 -34.99 8.54 13.73
C VAL A 217 -34.83 10.05 13.91
N GLY A 218 -33.81 10.65 13.29
CA GLY A 218 -33.59 12.11 13.33
C GLY A 218 -34.77 12.90 12.77
N LEU A 219 -35.36 12.49 11.66
CA LEU A 219 -36.55 13.10 11.07
C LEU A 219 -37.76 12.97 12.01
N ALA A 220 -37.94 11.80 12.64
CA ALA A 220 -39.03 11.59 13.59
C ALA A 220 -38.86 12.51 14.82
N PHE A 221 -37.66 12.58 15.40
CA PHE A 221 -37.36 13.48 16.53
C PHE A 221 -37.51 14.94 16.15
N SER A 222 -36.99 15.37 15.00
CA SER A 222 -37.13 16.75 14.52
C SER A 222 -38.60 17.15 14.37
N GLY A 223 -39.41 16.24 13.76
CA GLY A 223 -40.83 16.48 13.60
C GLY A 223 -41.61 16.50 14.91
N MET A 224 -41.19 15.75 15.93
CA MET A 224 -41.81 15.77 17.27
C MET A 224 -41.42 16.99 18.08
N ASN A 225 -40.23 17.54 17.91
CA ASN A 225 -39.72 18.72 18.64
C ASN A 225 -40.11 20.03 17.98
N GLU A 226 -40.94 20.03 16.94
CA GLU A 226 -41.45 21.26 16.37
C GLU A 226 -42.26 22.06 17.42
N PRO A 227 -41.98 23.35 17.65
CA PRO A 227 -42.55 24.11 18.76
C PRO A 227 -44.08 24.10 18.85
N GLU A 228 -44.76 24.12 17.72
CA GLU A 228 -46.23 24.06 17.69
C GLU A 228 -46.77 22.68 18.09
N ARG A 229 -46.07 21.61 17.75
CA ARG A 229 -46.47 20.26 18.14
C ARG A 229 -46.19 20.00 19.61
N VAL A 230 -45.07 20.49 20.12
CA VAL A 230 -44.74 20.42 21.56
C VAL A 230 -45.82 21.11 22.36
N ARG A 231 -46.21 22.37 22.01
CA ARG A 231 -47.33 23.09 22.66
C ARG A 231 -48.67 22.36 22.63
N ARG A 232 -48.99 21.72 21.52
CA ARG A 232 -50.23 20.92 21.41
C ARG A 232 -50.19 19.65 22.26
N MET A 233 -49.00 19.02 22.35
CA MET A 233 -48.80 17.85 23.24
C MET A 233 -48.82 18.25 24.71
N GLU A 234 -48.35 19.44 25.06
CA GLU A 234 -48.40 19.98 26.41
C GLU A 234 -49.82 20.35 26.87
N ALA A 235 -50.64 20.82 25.94
CA ALA A 235 -52.06 21.09 26.16
C ALA A 235 -52.95 19.84 26.23
N GLY A 236 -52.43 18.66 25.84
CA GLY A 236 -53.19 17.41 25.85
C GLY A 236 -53.20 16.68 27.19
N PRO A 237 -54.13 15.76 27.42
CA PRO A 237 -54.29 15.04 28.71
C PRO A 237 -53.27 13.91 28.90
N ILE A 238 -52.08 14.00 28.31
CA ILE A 238 -51.05 12.99 28.37
C ILE A 238 -50.07 13.31 29.50
N SER A 239 -49.92 12.41 30.47
CA SER A 239 -49.00 12.62 31.60
C SER A 239 -47.54 12.61 31.14
N GLU A 240 -46.64 13.35 31.86
CA GLU A 240 -45.21 13.40 31.57
C GLU A 240 -44.55 12.01 31.54
N ARG A 241 -44.99 11.10 32.39
CA ARG A 241 -44.54 9.68 32.38
C ARG A 241 -44.87 8.94 31.11
N GLN A 242 -45.98 9.24 30.48
CA GLN A 242 -46.37 8.65 29.19
C GLN A 242 -45.61 9.28 28.02
N ARG A 243 -45.08 10.52 28.17
CA ARG A 243 -44.20 11.16 27.18
C ARG A 243 -42.78 10.58 27.17
N SER A 244 -42.25 10.29 28.36
CA SER A 244 -40.87 9.75 28.49
C SER A 244 -40.73 8.28 28.10
N LEU A 245 -41.85 7.54 27.98
CA LEU A 245 -41.91 6.13 27.58
C LEU A 245 -42.41 5.92 26.16
N ALA A 246 -42.64 6.98 25.37
CA ALA A 246 -43.12 6.93 24.00
C ALA A 246 -42.09 7.34 22.99
#